data_85851fe8d84b46134be18e100b13e564
#
_entry.id   85851fe8d84b46134be18e100b13e564
#
_cell.length_a   1.000
_cell.length_b   1.000
_cell.length_c   1.000
_cell.angle_alpha   90.00
_cell.angle_beta   90.00
_cell.angle_gamma   90.00
#
_symmetry.space_group_name_H-M   'P 1'
#
loop_
_entity.id
_entity.type
_entity.pdbx_description
1 polymer ?
#
loop_
_entity_poly.entity_id
_entity_poly.type
_entity_poly.pdbx_seq_one_letter_code
_entity_poly.pdbx_strand_id
1 'polypeptide(L)'
;PNLHDIAFPNYDQYDLQDYDYLLNKPEVNIVGSRGCVRKCTYCDVAAFWPKFRYRTGQNISDEMISQYEKHGVNTFYFTDSLINGSLKAFRDMCDKLANYNQTHKAGFEWGGQFIFKPKKQLTDDYFDMIAEAGGNTFYVGVETGSDKIRWEMDKKFTNEDIDYHLHHFQRTGMHCFYLMIIGYLTETLEDHQDNLAMFSRWQKYVASKTITGIDLSTTLGFLPNTPLSKMIDSHKVKFLAKEYDPLGNETVNSMS
;
A
#
# COMPACT_ATOMS: atom_id res chain seq x y z
N PRO A 1 -3.59 -20.59 -14.24
CA PRO A 1 -3.96 -19.57 -15.23
C PRO A 1 -3.08 -18.34 -15.08
N ASN A 2 -2.70 -17.74 -16.20
CA ASN A 2 -1.92 -16.53 -16.23
C ASN A 2 -2.85 -15.34 -15.96
N LEU A 3 -2.42 -14.35 -15.17
CA LEU A 3 -3.32 -13.23 -14.81
C LEU A 3 -3.69 -12.36 -16.02
N HIS A 4 -2.87 -12.32 -17.07
CA HIS A 4 -3.19 -11.58 -18.30
C HIS A 4 -4.14 -12.30 -19.26
N ASP A 5 -4.53 -13.55 -18.96
CA ASP A 5 -5.57 -14.26 -19.73
C ASP A 5 -6.98 -13.92 -19.22
N ILE A 6 -7.08 -13.17 -18.12
CA ILE A 6 -8.36 -12.72 -17.56
C ILE A 6 -8.87 -11.57 -18.42
N ALA A 7 -10.13 -11.70 -18.90
CA ALA A 7 -10.77 -10.62 -19.64
C ALA A 7 -10.91 -9.34 -18.79
N PHE A 8 -10.81 -8.19 -19.44
CA PHE A 8 -11.07 -6.93 -18.77
C PHE A 8 -12.53 -6.85 -18.30
N PRO A 9 -12.81 -6.25 -17.14
CA PRO A 9 -14.17 -6.03 -16.70
C PRO A 9 -14.97 -5.26 -17.76
N ASN A 10 -16.23 -5.68 -17.94
CA ASN A 10 -17.16 -5.02 -18.86
C ASN A 10 -18.18 -4.24 -18.04
N TYR A 11 -18.22 -2.93 -18.24
CA TYR A 11 -19.17 -2.02 -17.59
C TYR A 11 -20.24 -1.48 -18.54
N ASP A 12 -20.39 -2.03 -19.76
CA ASP A 12 -21.32 -1.52 -20.79
C ASP A 12 -22.79 -1.47 -20.35
N GLN A 13 -23.16 -2.24 -19.32
CA GLN A 13 -24.53 -2.29 -18.78
C GLN A 13 -24.74 -1.36 -17.56
N TYR A 14 -23.69 -0.62 -17.16
CA TYR A 14 -23.73 0.24 -15.99
C TYR A 14 -23.44 1.67 -16.38
N ASP A 15 -24.28 2.60 -15.92
CA ASP A 15 -23.89 4.02 -15.94
C ASP A 15 -22.99 4.29 -14.72
N LEU A 16 -21.71 4.44 -14.97
CA LEU A 16 -20.75 4.66 -13.89
C LEU A 16 -20.95 6.00 -13.18
N GLN A 17 -21.72 6.93 -13.74
CA GLN A 17 -22.09 8.18 -13.10
C GLN A 17 -23.19 8.01 -12.03
N ASP A 18 -23.93 6.89 -12.05
CA ASP A 18 -25.01 6.61 -11.09
C ASP A 18 -24.48 6.14 -9.72
N TYR A 19 -23.17 5.92 -9.57
CA TYR A 19 -22.59 5.43 -8.33
C TYR A 19 -21.99 6.55 -7.49
N ASP A 20 -22.19 6.45 -6.17
CA ASP A 20 -21.52 7.33 -5.21
C ASP A 20 -20.06 6.93 -5.06
N TYR A 21 -19.16 7.80 -5.47
CA TYR A 21 -17.71 7.60 -5.33
C TYR A 21 -17.13 8.48 -4.23
N LEU A 22 -16.13 7.97 -3.52
CA LEU A 22 -15.47 8.69 -2.44
C LEU A 22 -14.90 10.06 -2.88
N LEU A 23 -14.45 10.15 -4.13
CA LEU A 23 -13.90 11.37 -4.73
C LEU A 23 -14.91 12.15 -5.59
N ASN A 24 -16.20 11.82 -5.53
CA ASN A 24 -17.26 12.40 -6.37
C ASN A 24 -16.98 12.37 -7.89
N LYS A 25 -16.23 11.37 -8.34
CA LYS A 25 -15.97 11.10 -9.75
C LYS A 25 -15.87 9.59 -9.97
N PRO A 26 -16.26 9.08 -11.15
CA PRO A 26 -16.18 7.67 -11.45
C PRO A 26 -14.77 7.11 -11.26
N GLU A 27 -14.70 6.00 -10.53
CA GLU A 27 -13.46 5.27 -10.27
C GLU A 27 -13.65 3.80 -10.64
N VAL A 28 -12.67 3.22 -11.31
CA VAL A 28 -12.67 1.80 -11.67
C VAL A 28 -11.54 1.08 -10.95
N ASN A 29 -11.87 -0.09 -10.40
CA ASN A 29 -10.90 -0.95 -9.74
C ASN A 29 -10.07 -1.72 -10.76
N ILE A 30 -8.75 -1.73 -10.57
CA ILE A 30 -7.78 -2.51 -11.34
C ILE A 30 -7.19 -3.61 -10.47
N VAL A 31 -7.01 -4.79 -11.06
CA VAL A 31 -6.25 -5.89 -10.45
C VAL A 31 -5.03 -6.15 -11.31
N GLY A 32 -3.88 -5.65 -10.90
CA GLY A 32 -2.61 -5.83 -11.60
C GLY A 32 -1.81 -7.05 -11.10
N SER A 33 -2.02 -7.46 -9.85
CA SER A 33 -1.24 -8.53 -9.23
C SER A 33 -2.02 -9.35 -8.19
N ARG A 34 -1.43 -10.46 -7.76
CA ARG A 34 -1.88 -11.28 -6.63
C ARG A 34 -0.68 -11.61 -5.75
N GLY A 35 -0.82 -11.37 -4.45
CA GLY A 35 0.24 -11.59 -3.46
C GLY A 35 1.16 -10.39 -3.29
N CYS A 36 2.30 -10.60 -2.63
CA CYS A 36 3.28 -9.57 -2.35
C CYS A 36 4.70 -10.15 -2.47
N VAL A 37 5.67 -9.34 -2.85
CA VAL A 37 7.10 -9.71 -2.89
C VAL A 37 7.73 -9.72 -1.50
N ARG A 38 7.07 -9.13 -0.51
CA ARG A 38 7.51 -9.11 0.89
C ARG A 38 6.89 -10.28 1.67
N LYS A 39 7.57 -10.64 2.75
CA LYS A 39 7.13 -11.68 3.68
C LYS A 39 7.08 -11.12 5.10
N CYS A 40 6.41 -9.96 5.23
CA CYS A 40 6.30 -9.29 6.52
C CYS A 40 5.76 -10.27 7.59
N THR A 41 6.38 -10.26 8.76
CA THR A 41 6.17 -11.30 9.79
C THR A 41 4.74 -11.38 10.29
N TYR A 42 4.01 -10.29 10.28
CA TYR A 42 2.62 -10.17 10.76
C TYR A 42 1.57 -10.41 9.64
N CYS A 43 1.98 -10.43 8.37
CA CYS A 43 1.08 -10.38 7.22
C CYS A 43 0.74 -11.78 6.70
N ASP A 44 -0.53 -12.05 6.47
CA ASP A 44 -1.04 -13.31 5.95
C ASP A 44 -1.02 -13.41 4.42
N VAL A 45 -0.78 -12.31 3.71
CA VAL A 45 -0.77 -12.28 2.23
C VAL A 45 0.16 -13.34 1.64
N ALA A 46 1.34 -13.56 2.26
CA ALA A 46 2.27 -14.59 1.80
C ALA A 46 1.80 -16.02 2.10
N ALA A 47 0.98 -16.21 3.14
CA ALA A 47 0.36 -17.51 3.44
C ALA A 47 -0.81 -17.80 2.47
N PHE A 48 -1.61 -16.79 2.17
CA PHE A 48 -2.74 -16.90 1.24
C PHE A 48 -2.29 -16.99 -0.23
N TRP A 49 -1.30 -16.18 -0.61
CA TRP A 49 -0.70 -16.13 -1.94
C TRP A 49 0.79 -16.48 -1.88
N PRO A 50 1.17 -17.77 -1.90
CA PRO A 50 2.57 -18.19 -1.73
C PRO A 50 3.53 -17.66 -2.82
N LYS A 51 2.97 -17.27 -3.98
CA LYS A 51 3.73 -16.72 -5.11
C LYS A 51 3.16 -15.36 -5.51
N PHE A 52 4.03 -14.38 -5.61
CA PHE A 52 3.68 -13.11 -6.25
C PHE A 52 3.50 -13.35 -7.76
N ARG A 53 2.33 -13.02 -8.28
CA ARG A 53 1.98 -13.08 -9.69
C ARG A 53 1.48 -11.72 -10.12
N TYR A 54 1.85 -11.29 -11.30
CA TYR A 54 1.49 -9.96 -11.81
C TYR A 54 1.22 -10.03 -13.31
N ARG A 55 0.42 -9.10 -13.77
CA ARG A 55 0.16 -8.84 -15.18
C ARG A 55 1.32 -8.04 -15.77
N THR A 56 1.50 -8.09 -17.07
CA THR A 56 2.46 -7.19 -17.74
C THR A 56 1.98 -5.75 -17.62
N GLY A 57 2.92 -4.80 -17.59
CA GLY A 57 2.58 -3.38 -17.57
C GLY A 57 1.73 -2.98 -18.78
N GLN A 58 2.04 -3.55 -19.95
CA GLN A 58 1.24 -3.39 -21.17
C GLN A 58 -0.23 -3.79 -20.97
N ASN A 59 -0.48 -4.98 -20.41
CA ASN A 59 -1.84 -5.48 -20.21
C ASN A 59 -2.65 -4.66 -19.20
N ILE A 60 -2.00 -4.14 -18.15
CA ILE A 60 -2.64 -3.24 -17.17
C ILE A 60 -3.00 -1.90 -17.83
N SER A 61 -2.05 -1.29 -18.55
CA SER A 61 -2.31 -0.02 -19.24
C SER A 61 -3.35 -0.15 -20.34
N ASP A 62 -3.40 -1.29 -21.07
CA ASP A 62 -4.44 -1.54 -22.07
C ASP A 62 -5.85 -1.56 -21.46
N GLU A 63 -6.00 -2.16 -20.26
CA GLU A 63 -7.26 -2.12 -19.53
C GLU A 63 -7.64 -0.70 -19.15
N MET A 64 -6.75 0.06 -18.51
CA MET A 64 -7.02 1.44 -18.09
C MET A 64 -7.39 2.34 -19.28
N ILE A 65 -6.65 2.23 -20.39
CA ILE A 65 -6.93 2.97 -21.63
C ILE A 65 -8.30 2.55 -22.20
N SER A 66 -8.59 1.25 -22.24
CA SER A 66 -9.87 0.75 -22.73
C SER A 66 -11.05 1.25 -21.91
N GLN A 67 -10.93 1.32 -20.57
CA GLN A 67 -11.98 1.88 -19.72
C GLN A 67 -12.18 3.38 -19.96
N TYR A 68 -11.07 4.12 -20.16
CA TYR A 68 -11.14 5.53 -20.51
C TYR A 68 -11.82 5.75 -21.87
N GLU A 69 -11.41 5.03 -22.90
CA GLU A 69 -11.96 5.19 -24.26
C GLU A 69 -13.44 4.81 -24.35
N LYS A 70 -13.89 3.80 -23.58
CA LYS A 70 -15.28 3.33 -23.62
C LYS A 70 -16.21 4.10 -22.70
N HIS A 71 -15.73 4.45 -21.52
CA HIS A 71 -16.59 4.96 -20.42
C HIS A 71 -16.19 6.35 -19.92
N GLY A 72 -15.10 6.94 -20.46
CA GLY A 72 -14.60 8.23 -20.02
C GLY A 72 -14.00 8.24 -18.62
N VAL A 73 -13.74 7.07 -18.03
CA VAL A 73 -13.20 6.95 -16.67
C VAL A 73 -11.68 7.11 -16.71
N ASN A 74 -11.17 8.09 -15.99
CA ASN A 74 -9.74 8.36 -15.87
C ASN A 74 -9.18 8.21 -14.45
N THR A 75 -10.00 7.74 -13.51
CA THR A 75 -9.60 7.50 -12.13
C THR A 75 -9.64 6.00 -11.84
N PHE A 76 -8.53 5.47 -11.27
CA PHE A 76 -8.38 4.04 -11.04
C PHE A 76 -7.81 3.74 -9.65
N TYR A 77 -8.36 2.72 -8.99
CA TYR A 77 -7.83 2.22 -7.74
C TYR A 77 -7.33 0.78 -7.91
N PHE A 78 -6.07 0.54 -7.56
CA PHE A 78 -5.50 -0.80 -7.57
C PHE A 78 -5.85 -1.54 -6.28
N THR A 79 -6.63 -2.62 -6.39
CA THR A 79 -7.00 -3.49 -5.27
C THR A 79 -5.93 -4.53 -4.95
N ASP A 80 -4.75 -4.35 -5.47
CA ASP A 80 -3.56 -5.19 -5.25
C ASP A 80 -3.06 -5.06 -3.81
N SER A 81 -2.50 -6.13 -3.26
CA SER A 81 -1.74 -6.06 -2.00
C SER A 81 -0.42 -5.29 -2.18
N LEU A 82 0.04 -5.10 -3.42
CA LEU A 82 1.24 -4.35 -3.75
C LEU A 82 1.33 -4.06 -5.25
N ILE A 83 1.25 -2.80 -5.64
CA ILE A 83 1.27 -2.40 -7.06
C ILE A 83 2.69 -2.35 -7.66
N ASN A 84 3.70 -1.93 -6.88
CA ASN A 84 5.08 -1.79 -7.34
C ASN A 84 5.97 -2.99 -6.99
N GLY A 85 5.40 -4.19 -6.93
CA GLY A 85 6.12 -5.42 -6.63
C GLY A 85 7.13 -5.81 -7.70
N SER A 86 6.73 -5.76 -8.99
CA SER A 86 7.62 -5.93 -10.14
C SER A 86 8.01 -4.57 -10.70
N LEU A 87 9.24 -4.13 -10.46
CA LEU A 87 9.71 -2.82 -10.97
C LEU A 87 9.64 -2.72 -12.49
N LYS A 88 9.91 -3.83 -13.20
CA LYS A 88 9.83 -3.84 -14.67
C LYS A 88 8.39 -3.64 -15.15
N ALA A 89 7.46 -4.47 -14.69
CA ALA A 89 6.05 -4.34 -15.12
C ALA A 89 5.44 -3.00 -14.71
N PHE A 90 5.83 -2.48 -13.54
CA PHE A 90 5.40 -1.18 -13.04
C PHE A 90 5.92 -0.04 -13.93
N ARG A 91 7.19 -0.09 -14.33
CA ARG A 91 7.77 0.87 -15.31
C ARG A 91 7.07 0.77 -16.67
N ASP A 92 6.95 -0.43 -17.22
CA ASP A 92 6.30 -0.64 -18.53
C ASP A 92 4.87 -0.06 -18.54
N MET A 93 4.14 -0.16 -17.42
CA MET A 93 2.82 0.45 -17.23
C MET A 93 2.90 1.98 -17.21
N CYS A 94 3.77 2.53 -16.38
CA CYS A 94 3.90 3.98 -16.21
C CYS A 94 4.35 4.65 -17.52
N ASP A 95 5.35 4.11 -18.21
CA ASP A 95 5.84 4.65 -19.48
C ASP A 95 4.72 4.72 -20.53
N LYS A 96 3.89 3.69 -20.61
CA LYS A 96 2.76 3.68 -21.55
C LYS A 96 1.66 4.67 -21.16
N LEU A 97 1.30 4.72 -19.89
CA LEU A 97 0.28 5.67 -19.40
C LEU A 97 0.76 7.11 -19.54
N ALA A 98 2.04 7.41 -19.25
CA ALA A 98 2.61 8.74 -19.43
C ALA A 98 2.54 9.18 -20.89
N ASN A 99 2.94 8.30 -21.82
CA ASN A 99 2.84 8.57 -23.26
C ASN A 99 1.37 8.81 -23.69
N TYR A 100 0.44 8.00 -23.19
CA TYR A 100 -0.99 8.17 -23.50
C TYR A 100 -1.54 9.48 -22.93
N ASN A 101 -1.21 9.82 -21.69
CA ASN A 101 -1.56 11.10 -21.07
C ASN A 101 -1.05 12.29 -21.88
N GLN A 102 0.19 12.24 -22.32
CA GLN A 102 0.79 13.32 -23.10
C GLN A 102 0.09 13.52 -24.45
N THR A 103 -0.23 12.43 -25.15
CA THR A 103 -0.80 12.48 -26.51
C THR A 103 -2.31 12.72 -26.53
N HIS A 104 -3.08 12.20 -25.58
CA HIS A 104 -4.55 12.24 -25.56
C HIS A 104 -5.12 13.17 -24.48
N LYS A 105 -4.28 13.73 -23.60
CA LYS A 105 -4.73 14.57 -22.46
C LYS A 105 -5.73 13.84 -21.55
N ALA A 106 -5.56 12.52 -21.39
CA ALA A 106 -6.50 11.69 -20.66
C ALA A 106 -6.61 12.07 -19.17
N GLY A 107 -5.53 12.61 -18.59
CA GLY A 107 -5.50 13.05 -17.19
C GLY A 107 -5.73 11.90 -16.22
N PHE A 108 -5.07 10.77 -16.45
CA PHE A 108 -5.19 9.62 -15.55
C PHE A 108 -4.78 9.98 -14.13
N GLU A 109 -5.56 9.48 -13.18
CA GLU A 109 -5.24 9.48 -11.76
C GLU A 109 -5.39 8.06 -11.22
N TRP A 110 -4.36 7.57 -10.52
CA TRP A 110 -4.41 6.23 -9.96
C TRP A 110 -3.60 6.11 -8.68
N GLY A 111 -3.96 5.10 -7.88
CA GLY A 111 -3.29 4.80 -6.62
C GLY A 111 -3.58 3.40 -6.13
N GLY A 112 -3.05 3.06 -4.95
CA GLY A 112 -3.23 1.77 -4.31
C GLY A 112 -2.14 1.46 -3.29
N GLN A 113 -2.04 0.20 -2.86
CA GLN A 113 -1.04 -0.24 -1.89
C GLN A 113 0.36 -0.21 -2.51
N PHE A 114 1.25 0.53 -1.87
CA PHE A 114 2.59 0.82 -2.36
C PHE A 114 3.63 0.52 -1.29
N ILE A 115 4.83 0.11 -1.68
CA ILE A 115 5.94 -0.06 -0.75
C ILE A 115 7.06 0.91 -1.09
N PHE A 116 7.57 1.58 -0.08
CA PHE A 116 8.83 2.31 -0.20
C PHE A 116 9.98 1.31 -0.40
N LYS A 117 10.81 1.60 -1.36
CA LYS A 117 11.97 0.76 -1.70
C LYS A 117 13.25 1.47 -1.30
N PRO A 118 14.30 0.73 -0.92
CA PRO A 118 15.62 1.33 -0.72
C PRO A 118 16.03 2.18 -1.93
N LYS A 119 16.54 3.37 -1.67
CA LYS A 119 16.99 4.33 -2.72
C LYS A 119 17.84 3.67 -3.80
N LYS A 120 18.76 2.79 -3.40
CA LYS A 120 19.66 2.06 -4.31
C LYS A 120 18.97 1.12 -5.32
N GLN A 121 17.68 0.87 -5.16
CA GLN A 121 16.88 0.04 -6.07
C GLN A 121 16.10 0.88 -7.08
N LEU A 122 16.14 2.20 -6.97
CA LEU A 122 15.37 3.13 -7.78
C LEU A 122 16.28 3.81 -8.81
N THR A 123 15.70 4.13 -9.97
CA THR A 123 16.32 4.97 -10.98
C THR A 123 16.05 6.45 -10.68
N ASP A 124 16.84 7.36 -11.21
CA ASP A 124 16.71 8.80 -10.94
C ASP A 124 15.35 9.36 -11.39
N ASP A 125 14.78 8.80 -12.46
CA ASP A 125 13.49 9.18 -13.06
C ASP A 125 12.27 8.49 -12.43
N TYR A 126 12.47 7.63 -11.40
CA TYR A 126 11.41 6.75 -10.88
C TYR A 126 10.14 7.49 -10.47
N PHE A 127 10.29 8.61 -9.78
CA PHE A 127 9.14 9.38 -9.27
C PHE A 127 8.50 10.24 -10.36
N ASP A 128 9.29 10.78 -11.27
CA ASP A 128 8.78 11.56 -12.40
C ASP A 128 7.94 10.67 -13.32
N MET A 129 8.45 9.49 -13.64
CA MET A 129 7.74 8.46 -14.39
C MET A 129 6.36 8.12 -13.78
N ILE A 130 6.28 7.97 -12.44
CA ILE A 130 5.01 7.67 -11.76
C ILE A 130 4.05 8.85 -11.86
N ALA A 131 4.52 10.07 -11.61
CA ALA A 131 3.70 11.28 -11.66
C ALA A 131 3.19 11.56 -13.09
N GLU A 132 4.03 11.43 -14.11
CA GLU A 132 3.66 11.60 -15.52
C GLU A 132 2.62 10.57 -15.98
N ALA A 133 2.69 9.36 -15.41
CA ALA A 133 1.68 8.32 -15.65
C ALA A 133 0.35 8.58 -14.94
N GLY A 134 0.28 9.58 -14.04
CA GLY A 134 -0.90 9.91 -13.24
C GLY A 134 -0.97 9.22 -11.89
N GLY A 135 0.15 8.69 -11.39
CA GLY A 135 0.25 8.19 -10.01
C GLY A 135 -0.01 9.32 -9.02
N ASN A 136 -1.01 9.15 -8.15
CA ASN A 136 -1.50 10.24 -7.30
C ASN A 136 -1.39 9.90 -5.81
N THR A 137 -2.18 8.94 -5.31
CA THR A 137 -2.29 8.67 -3.88
C THR A 137 -1.98 7.22 -3.55
N PHE A 138 -1.05 7.00 -2.62
CA PHE A 138 -0.55 5.67 -2.28
C PHE A 138 -0.74 5.36 -0.79
N TYR A 139 -1.24 4.16 -0.50
CA TYR A 139 -1.30 3.62 0.86
C TYR A 139 0.00 2.90 1.16
N VAL A 140 0.73 3.35 2.17
CA VAL A 140 2.05 2.83 2.50
C VAL A 140 2.09 2.28 3.90
N GLY A 141 2.33 0.99 4.03
CA GLY A 141 2.63 0.37 5.32
C GLY A 141 4.01 0.79 5.79
N VAL A 142 4.09 1.89 6.52
CA VAL A 142 5.31 2.34 7.22
C VAL A 142 5.49 1.54 8.51
N GLU A 143 4.39 1.23 9.15
CA GLU A 143 4.15 0.42 10.34
C GLU A 143 4.71 1.04 11.63
N THR A 144 5.93 1.55 11.63
CA THR A 144 6.59 2.08 12.82
C THR A 144 7.65 3.12 12.44
N GLY A 145 7.96 4.04 13.37
CA GLY A 145 9.09 4.97 13.26
C GLY A 145 10.44 4.33 13.59
N SER A 146 10.44 3.16 14.26
CA SER A 146 11.68 2.46 14.61
C SER A 146 12.20 1.63 13.43
N ASP A 147 13.42 1.92 12.97
CA ASP A 147 14.11 1.13 11.93
C ASP A 147 14.36 -0.31 12.40
N LYS A 148 14.64 -0.51 13.70
CA LYS A 148 14.83 -1.83 14.31
C LYS A 148 13.57 -2.67 14.17
N ILE A 149 12.42 -2.15 14.62
CA ILE A 149 11.14 -2.87 14.55
C ILE A 149 10.73 -3.11 13.10
N ARG A 150 10.92 -2.12 12.23
CA ARG A 150 10.64 -2.28 10.80
C ARG A 150 11.50 -3.37 10.17
N TRP A 151 12.75 -3.52 10.60
CA TRP A 151 13.62 -4.60 10.17
C TRP A 151 13.14 -5.96 10.67
N GLU A 152 12.72 -6.07 11.92
CA GLU A 152 12.13 -7.28 12.52
C GLU A 152 10.81 -7.68 11.84
N MET A 153 10.02 -6.70 11.41
CA MET A 153 8.83 -6.90 10.58
C MET A 153 9.14 -7.38 9.15
N ASP A 154 10.41 -7.46 8.74
CA ASP A 154 10.87 -7.81 7.38
C ASP A 154 10.44 -6.80 6.28
N LYS A 155 10.33 -5.51 6.63
CA LYS A 155 9.94 -4.44 5.69
C LYS A 155 11.07 -4.00 4.75
N LYS A 156 12.34 -4.10 5.18
CA LYS A 156 13.55 -3.87 4.35
C LYS A 156 13.69 -2.46 3.76
N PHE A 157 13.27 -1.43 4.46
CA PHE A 157 13.56 -0.02 4.17
C PHE A 157 13.71 0.78 5.46
N THR A 158 14.43 1.88 5.42
CA THR A 158 14.83 2.70 6.57
C THR A 158 14.08 4.04 6.61
N ASN A 159 14.27 4.80 7.71
CA ASN A 159 13.78 6.17 7.80
C ASN A 159 14.42 7.08 6.74
N GLU A 160 15.67 6.83 6.34
CA GLU A 160 16.30 7.56 5.24
C GLU A 160 15.63 7.27 3.89
N ASP A 161 15.26 6.02 3.66
CA ASP A 161 14.49 5.65 2.46
C ASP A 161 13.11 6.34 2.46
N ILE A 162 12.45 6.43 3.62
CA ILE A 162 11.18 7.16 3.75
C ILE A 162 11.36 8.63 3.44
N ASP A 163 12.38 9.29 4.01
CA ASP A 163 12.67 10.71 3.72
C ASP A 163 12.92 10.94 2.23
N TYR A 164 13.65 10.02 1.59
CA TYR A 164 13.90 10.07 0.16
C TYR A 164 12.60 10.01 -0.64
N HIS A 165 11.70 9.07 -0.33
CA HIS A 165 10.40 8.98 -0.98
C HIS A 165 9.53 10.22 -0.74
N LEU A 166 9.43 10.70 0.50
CA LEU A 166 8.62 11.87 0.84
C LEU A 166 9.11 13.14 0.15
N HIS A 167 10.43 13.32 0.05
CA HIS A 167 11.00 14.45 -0.69
C HIS A 167 10.56 14.45 -2.15
N HIS A 168 10.63 13.29 -2.81
CA HIS A 168 10.24 13.16 -4.20
C HIS A 168 8.71 13.23 -4.40
N PHE A 169 7.92 12.66 -3.50
CA PHE A 169 6.46 12.78 -3.53
C PHE A 169 6.04 14.26 -3.43
N GLN A 170 6.64 15.01 -2.50
CA GLN A 170 6.38 16.45 -2.40
C GLN A 170 6.75 17.21 -3.69
N ARG A 171 7.89 16.89 -4.29
CA ARG A 171 8.37 17.52 -5.53
C ARG A 171 7.46 17.23 -6.73
N THR A 172 6.93 16.03 -6.81
CA THR A 172 6.11 15.57 -7.94
C THR A 172 4.60 15.72 -7.72
N GLY A 173 4.18 16.23 -6.55
CA GLY A 173 2.76 16.40 -6.24
C GLY A 173 2.02 15.11 -5.89
N MET A 174 2.73 14.02 -5.66
CA MET A 174 2.14 12.76 -5.21
C MET A 174 1.87 12.77 -3.70
N HIS A 175 0.92 11.94 -3.29
CA HIS A 175 0.45 11.84 -1.91
C HIS A 175 0.60 10.44 -1.36
N CYS A 176 0.72 10.33 -0.04
CA CYS A 176 0.65 9.03 0.63
C CYS A 176 -0.19 9.08 1.91
N PHE A 177 -0.78 7.94 2.20
CA PHE A 177 -1.48 7.67 3.45
C PHE A 177 -0.71 6.58 4.19
N TYR A 178 -0.32 6.82 5.45
CA TYR A 178 0.46 5.87 6.22
C TYR A 178 -0.42 4.90 6.99
N LEU A 179 -0.07 3.63 6.88
CA LEU A 179 -0.62 2.57 7.71
C LEU A 179 0.42 2.23 8.79
N MET A 180 0.00 2.24 10.05
CA MET A 180 0.87 2.04 11.19
C MET A 180 0.41 0.83 12.01
N ILE A 181 1.36 0.17 12.66
CA ILE A 181 1.11 -0.88 13.65
C ILE A 181 1.77 -0.47 14.95
N ILE A 182 0.99 -0.40 16.03
CA ILE A 182 1.50 -0.09 17.37
C ILE A 182 1.43 -1.37 18.21
N GLY A 183 2.46 -1.58 19.04
CA GLY A 183 2.52 -2.73 19.92
C GLY A 183 3.07 -4.00 19.25
N TYR A 184 4.07 -3.85 18.37
CA TYR A 184 4.76 -5.02 17.85
C TYR A 184 5.42 -5.81 18.99
N LEU A 185 5.47 -7.15 18.85
CA LEU A 185 5.85 -8.08 19.93
C LEU A 185 7.15 -7.72 20.67
N THR A 186 8.11 -7.15 19.97
CA THR A 186 9.44 -6.79 20.49
C THR A 186 9.62 -5.28 20.66
N GLU A 187 8.55 -4.50 20.50
CA GLU A 187 8.58 -3.05 20.63
C GLU A 187 8.86 -2.66 22.09
N THR A 188 9.88 -1.85 22.29
CA THR A 188 10.27 -1.29 23.57
C THR A 188 9.76 0.15 23.71
N LEU A 189 9.88 0.73 24.91
CA LEU A 189 9.56 2.14 25.13
C LEU A 189 10.43 3.06 24.22
N GLU A 190 11.68 2.72 23.99
CA GLU A 190 12.58 3.45 23.09
C GLU A 190 12.06 3.40 21.64
N ASP A 191 11.68 2.22 21.16
CA ASP A 191 11.07 2.05 19.83
C ASP A 191 9.75 2.84 19.71
N HIS A 192 8.96 2.93 20.79
CA HIS A 192 7.76 3.75 20.81
C HIS A 192 8.09 5.26 20.77
N GLN A 193 9.18 5.69 21.39
CA GLN A 193 9.65 7.08 21.28
C GLN A 193 10.06 7.42 19.84
N ASP A 194 10.62 6.46 19.09
CA ASP A 194 10.89 6.64 17.66
C ASP A 194 9.60 6.89 16.86
N ASN A 195 8.48 6.24 17.24
CA ASN A 195 7.16 6.53 16.63
C ASN A 195 6.75 7.99 16.89
N LEU A 196 6.95 8.50 18.10
CA LEU A 196 6.64 9.91 18.41
C LEU A 196 7.57 10.89 17.69
N ALA A 197 8.86 10.57 17.63
CA ALA A 197 9.84 11.37 16.90
C ALA A 197 9.56 11.42 15.39
N MET A 198 9.03 10.35 14.83
CA MET A 198 8.59 10.28 13.43
C MET A 198 7.59 11.38 13.08
N PHE A 199 6.59 11.65 13.93
CA PHE A 199 5.60 12.69 13.68
C PHE A 199 6.24 14.08 13.59
N SER A 200 7.19 14.38 14.48
CA SER A 200 7.93 15.64 14.43
C SER A 200 8.81 15.75 13.18
N ARG A 201 9.49 14.66 12.81
CA ARG A 201 10.36 14.60 11.63
C ARG A 201 9.62 14.87 10.32
N TRP A 202 8.39 14.37 10.20
CA TRP A 202 7.63 14.46 8.95
C TRP A 202 6.48 15.46 8.96
N GLN A 203 6.38 16.28 10.01
CA GLN A 203 5.36 17.32 10.14
C GLN A 203 5.26 18.22 8.89
N LYS A 204 6.39 18.59 8.28
CA LYS A 204 6.42 19.41 7.06
C LYS A 204 5.70 18.74 5.89
N TYR A 205 5.72 17.41 5.80
CA TYR A 205 5.04 16.66 4.74
C TYR A 205 3.54 16.50 5.00
N VAL A 206 3.13 16.51 6.26
CA VAL A 206 1.70 16.63 6.63
C VAL A 206 1.19 18.03 6.30
N ALA A 207 1.94 19.07 6.64
CA ALA A 207 1.57 20.46 6.34
C ALA A 207 1.45 20.72 4.82
N SER A 208 2.29 20.11 4.00
CA SER A 208 2.23 20.19 2.53
C SER A 208 1.22 19.22 1.89
N LYS A 209 0.50 18.42 2.70
CA LYS A 209 -0.40 17.35 2.25
C LYS A 209 0.29 16.24 1.43
N THR A 210 1.61 16.12 1.47
CA THR A 210 2.32 14.97 0.91
C THR A 210 1.94 13.70 1.68
N ILE A 211 1.85 13.80 3.02
CA ILE A 211 1.18 12.80 3.87
C ILE A 211 -0.24 13.31 4.11
N THR A 212 -1.23 12.62 3.54
CA THR A 212 -2.66 13.01 3.62
C THR A 212 -3.35 12.45 4.85
N GLY A 213 -2.78 11.43 5.47
CA GLY A 213 -3.31 10.85 6.70
C GLY A 213 -2.40 9.77 7.25
N ILE A 214 -2.64 9.43 8.51
CA ILE A 214 -1.92 8.38 9.23
C ILE A 214 -2.96 7.55 9.98
N ASP A 215 -3.09 6.28 9.64
CA ASP A 215 -3.93 5.34 10.38
C ASP A 215 -3.15 4.78 11.58
N LEU A 216 -3.58 5.18 12.76
CA LEU A 216 -3.07 4.71 14.05
C LEU A 216 -4.03 3.71 14.72
N SER A 217 -5.14 3.39 14.06
CA SER A 217 -6.18 2.52 14.64
C SER A 217 -5.79 1.05 14.60
N THR A 218 -4.79 0.70 13.83
CA THR A 218 -4.40 -0.70 13.65
C THR A 218 -3.51 -1.16 14.79
N THR A 219 -4.08 -1.93 15.73
CA THR A 219 -3.33 -2.74 16.67
C THR A 219 -2.77 -3.97 15.97
N LEU A 220 -1.67 -4.52 16.50
CA LEU A 220 -1.08 -5.74 15.95
C LEU A 220 -2.07 -6.91 16.00
N GLY A 221 -2.52 -7.35 14.83
CA GLY A 221 -3.35 -8.54 14.69
C GLY A 221 -2.50 -9.81 14.60
N PHE A 222 -2.88 -10.85 15.33
CA PHE A 222 -2.21 -12.16 15.26
C PHE A 222 -2.95 -13.07 14.29
N LEU A 223 -2.53 -13.02 13.03
CA LEU A 223 -3.14 -13.83 11.99
C LEU A 223 -2.55 -15.23 11.96
N PRO A 224 -3.37 -16.29 11.86
CA PRO A 224 -2.91 -17.66 11.76
C PRO A 224 -1.95 -17.87 10.58
N ASN A 225 -1.01 -18.80 10.72
CA ASN A 225 -0.04 -19.18 9.68
C ASN A 225 0.98 -18.08 9.29
N THR A 226 1.01 -16.96 10.01
CA THR A 226 2.06 -15.95 9.82
C THR A 226 3.35 -16.35 10.54
N PRO A 227 4.52 -15.82 10.13
CA PRO A 227 5.74 -15.98 10.91
C PRO A 227 5.59 -15.48 12.34
N LEU A 228 4.85 -14.39 12.56
CA LEU A 228 4.60 -13.83 13.88
C LEU A 228 3.83 -14.78 14.79
N SER A 229 2.78 -15.46 14.30
CA SER A 229 2.04 -16.44 15.11
C SER A 229 2.95 -17.59 15.57
N LYS A 230 3.86 -18.05 14.71
CA LYS A 230 4.84 -19.08 15.07
C LYS A 230 5.88 -18.59 16.09
N MET A 231 6.25 -17.33 16.05
CA MET A 231 7.14 -16.72 17.05
C MET A 231 6.46 -16.69 18.42
N ILE A 232 5.18 -16.37 18.48
CA ILE A 232 4.39 -16.36 19.71
C ILE A 232 4.35 -17.75 20.33
N ASP A 233 4.00 -18.76 19.56
CA ASP A 233 3.95 -20.16 20.03
C ASP A 233 5.31 -20.60 20.59
N SER A 234 6.42 -20.20 19.96
CA SER A 234 7.76 -20.53 20.41
C SER A 234 8.22 -19.80 21.67
N HIS A 235 7.73 -18.60 21.92
CA HIS A 235 8.13 -17.76 23.06
C HIS A 235 7.22 -17.89 24.27
N LYS A 236 6.21 -18.76 24.24
CA LYS A 236 5.21 -18.96 25.30
C LYS A 236 4.61 -17.63 25.80
N VAL A 237 4.33 -16.72 24.87
CA VAL A 237 3.72 -15.43 25.18
C VAL A 237 2.29 -15.69 25.68
N LYS A 238 2.01 -15.37 26.92
CA LYS A 238 0.65 -15.42 27.45
C LYS A 238 -0.09 -14.17 26.99
N PHE A 239 -1.08 -14.33 26.15
CA PHE A 239 -2.03 -13.26 25.88
C PHE A 239 -3.06 -13.20 27.01
N LEU A 240 -3.17 -12.04 27.62
CA LEU A 240 -4.35 -11.69 28.39
C LEU A 240 -5.33 -11.06 27.38
N ALA A 241 -6.17 -11.87 26.77
CA ALA A 241 -7.30 -11.34 26.02
C ALA A 241 -8.26 -10.70 27.04
N LYS A 242 -8.39 -9.38 26.95
CA LYS A 242 -9.44 -8.67 27.67
C LYS A 242 -10.66 -8.63 26.75
N GLU A 243 -11.63 -9.44 27.05
CA GLU A 243 -12.95 -9.31 26.45
C GLU A 243 -13.81 -8.41 27.34
N TYR A 244 -14.53 -7.50 26.73
CA TYR A 244 -15.53 -6.69 27.43
C TYR A 244 -16.90 -7.33 27.18
N ASP A 245 -17.65 -7.53 28.25
CA ASP A 245 -19.05 -7.93 28.14
C ASP A 245 -19.87 -6.78 27.46
N PRO A 246 -21.11 -7.04 27.02
CA PRO A 246 -21.98 -6.02 26.43
C PRO A 246 -22.25 -4.80 27.31
N LEU A 247 -21.92 -4.88 28.62
CA LEU A 247 -22.07 -3.81 29.60
C LEU A 247 -20.76 -3.06 29.87
N GLY A 248 -19.67 -3.43 29.16
CA GLY A 248 -18.36 -2.78 29.26
C GLY A 248 -17.51 -3.25 30.44
N ASN A 249 -17.88 -4.35 31.13
CA ASN A 249 -17.06 -4.94 32.18
C ASN A 249 -15.95 -5.81 31.59
N GLU A 250 -14.76 -5.68 32.16
CA GLU A 250 -13.59 -6.42 31.75
C GLU A 250 -13.69 -7.90 32.13
N THR A 251 -13.73 -8.80 31.15
CA THR A 251 -13.64 -10.25 31.36
C THR A 251 -12.25 -10.74 30.97
N VAL A 252 -11.52 -11.33 31.90
CA VAL A 252 -10.20 -11.91 31.66
C VAL A 252 -10.37 -13.37 31.28
N ASN A 253 -10.27 -13.70 30.02
CA ASN A 253 -10.16 -15.08 29.56
C ASN A 253 -8.68 -15.46 29.45
N SER A 254 -8.22 -16.34 30.34
CA SER A 254 -6.92 -17.00 30.18
C SER A 254 -7.07 -18.09 29.11
N MET A 255 -6.61 -17.84 27.91
CA MET A 255 -6.36 -18.93 26.98
C MET A 255 -5.16 -19.74 27.49
N SER A 256 -5.44 -20.93 27.98
CA SER A 256 -4.46 -21.96 28.39
C SER A 256 -3.90 -22.67 27.16
#